data_2b75cf254fd08257504642ec47992f2c
#
_entry.id   2b75cf254fd08257504642ec47992f2c
#
_cell.length_a   1.000
_cell.length_b   1.000
_cell.length_c   1.000
_cell.angle_alpha   90.00
_cell.angle_beta   90.00
_cell.angle_gamma   90.00
#
_symmetry.space_group_name_H-M   'P 1'
#
loop_
_entity.id
_entity.type
_entity.pdbx_description
1 polymer ?
#
loop_
_entity_poly.entity_id
_entity_poly.type
_entity_poly.pdbx_seq_one_letter_code
_entity_poly.pdbx_strand_id
1 'polypeptide(L)'
;MTCGGGSGDERLDRAFLARVVEPGDELAGRWLRELGARDVVRRLSGGGRPLPGASEKRWAGLCARADPEGDLRRAREAGVRFLVPGDGEWPGQLDDLGDGRPVGLWVRGAANIRMWALRSVAVVGARACTEYGAHMAASLGAGLAERG
;
A
#
# COMPACT_ATOMS: atom_id res chain seq x y z
N MET A 1 -21.54 0.67 16.35
CA MET A 1 -21.05 0.84 14.98
C MET A 1 -20.11 2.05 14.98
N THR A 2 -18.82 1.82 15.21
CA THR A 2 -17.80 2.87 15.22
C THR A 2 -17.13 2.89 13.86
N CYS A 3 -17.36 3.95 13.08
CA CYS A 3 -16.58 4.25 11.90
C CYS A 3 -15.14 4.58 12.32
N GLY A 4 -14.28 3.56 12.30
CA GLY A 4 -12.85 3.72 12.57
C GLY A 4 -12.14 4.25 11.35
N GLY A 5 -12.10 5.58 11.19
CA GLY A 5 -10.99 6.19 10.46
C GLY A 5 -9.72 5.89 11.25
N GLY A 6 -8.68 5.32 10.62
CA GLY A 6 -7.42 5.00 11.28
C GLY A 6 -6.95 6.21 12.07
N SER A 7 -6.62 6.02 13.35
CA SER A 7 -6.14 7.11 14.19
C SER A 7 -4.89 7.73 13.55
N GLY A 8 -4.61 9.00 13.83
CA GLY A 8 -3.41 9.67 13.31
C GLY A 8 -2.13 8.85 13.57
N ASP A 9 -2.08 8.15 14.69
CA ASP A 9 -1.00 7.24 15.07
C ASP A 9 -0.89 6.02 14.15
N GLU A 10 -2.00 5.36 13.81
CA GLU A 10 -1.97 4.21 12.90
C GLU A 10 -1.51 4.61 11.48
N ARG A 11 -1.94 5.77 11.01
CA ARG A 11 -1.52 6.29 9.70
C ARG A 11 -0.01 6.58 9.67
N LEU A 12 0.53 7.10 10.76
CA LEU A 12 1.96 7.35 10.90
C LEU A 12 2.76 6.04 10.92
N ASP A 13 2.31 5.06 11.71
CA ASP A 13 2.92 3.73 11.80
C ASP A 13 2.92 3.03 10.44
N ARG A 14 1.81 3.12 9.68
CA ARG A 14 1.72 2.56 8.33
C ARG A 14 2.56 3.32 7.30
N ALA A 15 2.70 4.65 7.43
CA ALA A 15 3.60 5.43 6.58
C ALA A 15 5.07 5.04 6.82
N PHE A 16 5.46 4.80 8.08
CA PHE A 16 6.77 4.22 8.42
C PHE A 16 6.97 2.86 7.74
N LEU A 17 6.00 1.96 7.88
CA LEU A 17 6.07 0.62 7.29
C LEU A 17 6.12 0.65 5.77
N ALA A 18 5.43 1.57 5.12
CA ALA A 18 5.49 1.74 3.66
C ALA A 18 6.89 2.14 3.14
N ARG A 19 7.79 2.61 4.03
CA ARG A 19 9.20 2.89 3.71
C ARG A 19 10.09 1.67 3.84
N VAL A 20 9.78 0.79 4.78
CA VAL A 20 10.67 -0.29 5.20
C VAL A 20 10.23 -1.66 4.70
N VAL A 21 8.95 -1.83 4.41
CA VAL A 21 8.35 -3.08 3.92
C VAL A 21 8.14 -2.99 2.42
N GLU A 22 8.50 -4.05 1.70
CA GLU A 22 8.20 -4.15 0.27
C GLU A 22 6.71 -4.49 0.06
N PRO A 23 6.06 -3.91 -0.96
CA PRO A 23 4.69 -4.29 -1.31
C PRO A 23 4.60 -5.80 -1.60
N GLY A 24 3.61 -6.47 -1.00
CA GLY A 24 3.42 -7.91 -1.17
C GLY A 24 4.27 -8.79 -0.24
N ASP A 25 4.98 -8.22 0.72
CA ASP A 25 5.73 -9.01 1.73
C ASP A 25 4.74 -9.66 2.70
N GLU A 26 4.44 -10.95 2.46
CA GLU A 26 3.50 -11.74 3.26
C GLU A 26 3.96 -11.92 4.71
N LEU A 27 5.27 -11.91 4.97
CA LEU A 27 5.79 -12.02 6.33
C LEU A 27 5.44 -10.75 7.14
N ALA A 28 5.66 -9.59 6.54
CA ALA A 28 5.28 -8.32 7.15
C ALA A 28 3.76 -8.19 7.30
N GLY A 29 2.99 -8.64 6.30
CA GLY A 29 1.54 -8.68 6.37
C GLY A 29 1.01 -9.56 7.50
N ARG A 30 1.64 -10.71 7.74
CA ARG A 30 1.32 -11.59 8.87
C ARG A 30 1.56 -10.88 10.21
N TRP A 31 2.70 -10.20 10.37
CA TRP A 31 2.97 -9.43 11.58
C TRP A 31 1.93 -8.34 11.80
N LEU A 32 1.54 -7.64 10.73
CA LEU A 32 0.51 -6.60 10.79
C LEU A 32 -0.85 -7.13 11.22
N ARG A 33 -1.23 -8.31 10.74
CA ARG A 33 -2.48 -8.97 11.11
C ARG A 33 -2.48 -9.45 12.56
N GLU A 34 -1.34 -9.99 13.04
CA GLU A 34 -1.24 -10.58 14.37
C GLU A 34 -0.99 -9.55 15.48
N LEU A 35 -0.24 -8.49 15.18
CA LEU A 35 0.26 -7.55 16.19
C LEU A 35 -0.27 -6.12 16.02
N GLY A 36 -0.71 -5.76 14.80
CA GLY A 36 -1.04 -4.39 14.45
C GLY A 36 0.20 -3.53 14.11
N ALA A 37 -0.02 -2.42 13.40
CA ALA A 37 1.05 -1.60 12.86
C ALA A 37 1.98 -1.03 13.95
N ARG A 38 1.42 -0.53 15.04
CA ARG A 38 2.16 0.06 16.16
C ARG A 38 3.18 -0.91 16.79
N ASP A 39 2.75 -2.13 17.07
CA ASP A 39 3.63 -3.14 17.68
C ASP A 39 4.71 -3.60 16.71
N VAL A 40 4.39 -3.71 15.43
CA VAL A 40 5.38 -4.03 14.38
C VAL A 40 6.44 -2.94 14.31
N VAL A 41 6.04 -1.66 14.21
CA VAL A 41 6.98 -0.52 14.19
C VAL A 41 7.86 -0.51 15.42
N ARG A 42 7.28 -0.65 16.62
CA ARG A 42 8.02 -0.69 17.88
C ARG A 42 9.09 -1.78 17.87
N ARG A 43 8.75 -2.99 17.42
CA ARG A 43 9.69 -4.13 17.38
C ARG A 43 10.75 -3.99 16.31
N LEU A 44 10.44 -3.45 15.15
CA LEU A 44 11.41 -3.14 14.09
C LEU A 44 12.40 -2.05 14.52
N SER A 45 11.96 -1.12 15.36
CA SER A 45 12.79 -0.04 15.92
C SER A 45 13.60 -0.47 17.16
N GLY A 46 13.67 -1.76 17.45
CA GLY A 46 14.47 -2.31 18.57
C GLY A 46 13.73 -2.37 19.90
N GLY A 47 12.42 -2.12 19.93
CA GLY A 47 11.60 -2.17 21.15
C GLY A 47 10.89 -3.52 21.34
N GLY A 48 11.29 -4.30 22.31
CA GLY A 48 10.61 -5.54 22.70
C GLY A 48 11.13 -6.80 22.02
N ARG A 49 10.27 -7.86 21.96
CA ARG A 49 10.65 -9.15 21.39
C ARG A 49 10.85 -9.04 19.88
N PRO A 50 11.94 -9.57 19.31
CA PRO A 50 12.17 -9.60 17.86
C PRO A 50 11.01 -10.23 17.09
N LEU A 51 10.80 -9.75 15.88
CA LEU A 51 9.79 -10.32 14.96
C LEU A 51 10.32 -11.64 14.39
N PRO A 52 9.51 -12.71 14.36
CA PRO A 52 9.93 -13.99 13.77
C PRO A 52 10.31 -13.80 12.29
N GLY A 53 11.48 -14.33 11.90
CA GLY A 53 11.97 -14.23 10.52
C GLY A 53 12.54 -12.86 10.11
N ALA A 54 12.52 -11.87 11.00
CA ALA A 54 13.14 -10.58 10.73
C ALA A 54 14.67 -10.67 10.74
N SER A 55 15.33 -10.16 9.70
CA SER A 55 16.78 -9.94 9.71
C SER A 55 17.06 -8.57 10.30
N GLU A 56 17.61 -8.53 11.52
CA GLU A 56 17.90 -7.26 12.22
C GLU A 56 18.76 -6.30 11.40
N LYS A 57 19.76 -6.81 10.68
CA LYS A 57 20.64 -5.98 9.84
C LYS A 57 19.90 -5.34 8.67
N ARG A 58 18.94 -6.04 8.05
CA ARG A 58 18.15 -5.52 6.92
C ARG A 58 17.26 -4.37 7.38
N TRP A 59 16.60 -4.54 8.51
CA TRP A 59 15.60 -3.58 8.99
C TRP A 59 16.20 -2.36 9.68
N ALA A 60 17.29 -2.54 10.45
CA ALA A 60 17.92 -1.44 11.20
C ALA A 60 18.30 -0.24 10.32
N GLY A 61 18.92 -0.51 9.17
CA GLY A 61 19.32 0.55 8.23
C GLY A 61 18.14 1.27 7.57
N LEU A 62 17.05 0.55 7.31
CA LEU A 62 15.83 1.13 6.74
C LEU A 62 15.07 1.96 7.79
N CYS A 63 14.93 1.44 8.99
CA CYS A 63 14.26 2.13 10.10
C CYS A 63 14.98 3.43 10.47
N ALA A 64 16.31 3.44 10.51
CA ALA A 64 17.10 4.63 10.84
C ALA A 64 16.93 5.79 9.82
N ARG A 65 16.49 5.50 8.60
CA ARG A 65 16.28 6.49 7.53
C ARG A 65 14.82 6.87 7.32
N ALA A 66 13.90 6.24 8.04
CA ALA A 66 12.48 6.50 7.88
C ALA A 66 12.08 7.81 8.57
N ASP A 67 11.42 8.68 7.81
CA ASP A 67 10.83 9.94 8.28
C ASP A 67 9.36 9.99 7.88
N PRO A 68 8.50 9.22 8.56
CA PRO A 68 7.09 9.09 8.18
C PRO A 68 6.31 10.40 8.30
N GLU A 69 6.65 11.25 9.27
CA GLU A 69 6.04 12.58 9.42
C GLU A 69 6.40 13.49 8.25
N GLY A 70 7.68 13.52 7.90
CA GLY A 70 8.15 14.25 6.74
C GLY A 70 7.57 13.73 5.44
N ASP A 71 7.41 12.41 5.29
CA ASP A 71 6.78 11.81 4.11
C ASP A 71 5.31 12.22 3.99
N LEU A 72 4.54 12.13 5.07
CA LEU A 72 3.13 12.53 5.09
C LEU A 72 2.96 14.03 4.82
N ARG A 73 3.87 14.86 5.34
CA ARG A 73 3.87 16.29 5.09
C ARG A 73 4.16 16.60 3.61
N ARG A 74 5.26 16.08 3.06
CA ARG A 74 5.64 16.25 1.64
C ARG A 74 4.57 15.73 0.71
N ALA A 75 3.96 14.60 1.02
CA ALA A 75 2.85 14.05 0.23
C ALA A 75 1.67 15.02 0.19
N ARG A 76 1.29 15.55 1.36
CA ARG A 76 0.18 16.51 1.46
C ARG A 76 0.44 17.79 0.65
N GLU A 77 1.67 18.33 0.74
CA GLU A 77 2.11 19.49 -0.03
C GLU A 77 2.07 19.23 -1.55
N ALA A 78 2.34 17.97 -1.97
CA ALA A 78 2.28 17.53 -3.36
C ALA A 78 0.87 17.10 -3.83
N GLY A 79 -0.18 17.29 -3.01
CA GLY A 79 -1.54 16.85 -3.32
C GLY A 79 -1.70 15.32 -3.35
N VAL A 80 -0.87 14.60 -2.59
CA VAL A 80 -0.91 13.14 -2.44
C VAL A 80 -1.53 12.79 -1.09
N ARG A 81 -2.51 11.86 -1.11
CA ARG A 81 -3.12 11.28 0.09
C ARG A 81 -2.46 9.95 0.41
N PHE A 82 -2.34 9.64 1.68
CA PHE A 82 -1.95 8.29 2.12
C PHE A 82 -3.17 7.60 2.71
N LEU A 83 -3.64 6.56 2.03
CA LEU A 83 -4.78 5.74 2.44
C LEU A 83 -4.29 4.48 3.16
N VAL A 84 -5.03 4.10 4.18
CA VAL A 84 -4.78 2.88 4.95
C VAL A 84 -6.01 1.97 4.91
N PRO A 85 -5.86 0.66 5.15
CA PRO A 85 -7.00 -0.25 5.29
C PRO A 85 -8.01 0.28 6.32
N GLY A 86 -9.29 0.29 5.93
CA GLY A 86 -10.37 0.87 6.74
C GLY A 86 -10.75 2.30 6.40
N ASP A 87 -9.95 3.02 5.60
CA ASP A 87 -10.38 4.32 5.06
C ASP A 87 -11.54 4.14 4.07
N GLY A 88 -12.45 5.13 4.01
CA GLY A 88 -13.62 5.09 3.12
C GLY A 88 -13.27 4.99 1.62
N GLU A 89 -12.09 5.43 1.23
CA GLU A 89 -11.56 5.33 -0.13
C GLU A 89 -10.72 4.07 -0.38
N TRP A 90 -10.48 3.22 0.62
CA TRP A 90 -9.71 1.99 0.47
C TRP A 90 -10.40 1.02 -0.50
N PRO A 91 -9.73 0.54 -1.56
CA PRO A 91 -10.30 -0.49 -2.44
C PRO A 91 -10.37 -1.83 -1.71
N GLY A 92 -11.59 -2.29 -1.40
CA GLY A 92 -11.79 -3.53 -0.64
C GLY A 92 -11.23 -4.78 -1.31
N GLN A 93 -11.09 -4.77 -2.65
CA GLN A 93 -10.47 -5.87 -3.41
C GLN A 93 -9.01 -6.15 -3.00
N LEU A 94 -8.31 -5.16 -2.44
CA LEU A 94 -6.96 -5.36 -1.92
C LEU A 94 -6.92 -6.26 -0.68
N ASP A 95 -8.05 -6.40 0.02
CA ASP A 95 -8.14 -7.28 1.19
C ASP A 95 -8.10 -8.77 0.79
N ASP A 96 -8.46 -9.10 -0.47
CA ASP A 96 -8.38 -10.45 -1.02
C ASP A 96 -6.92 -10.95 -1.15
N LEU A 97 -5.95 -10.03 -1.12
CA LEU A 97 -4.52 -10.38 -1.12
C LEU A 97 -4.03 -10.95 0.22
N GLY A 98 -4.87 -10.96 1.25
CA GLY A 98 -4.52 -11.50 2.56
C GLY A 98 -3.27 -10.84 3.15
N ASP A 99 -2.27 -11.65 3.51
CA ASP A 99 -1.01 -11.16 4.08
C ASP A 99 -0.16 -10.38 3.05
N GLY A 100 -0.38 -10.56 1.74
CA GLY A 100 0.25 -9.77 0.67
C GLY A 100 -0.35 -8.38 0.46
N ARG A 101 -1.37 -8.01 1.23
CA ARG A 101 -2.02 -6.70 1.13
C ARG A 101 -1.03 -5.56 1.40
N PRO A 102 -1.04 -4.48 0.60
CA PRO A 102 -0.19 -3.32 0.84
C PRO A 102 -0.50 -2.68 2.20
N VAL A 103 0.52 -2.19 2.87
CA VAL A 103 0.39 -1.52 4.18
C VAL A 103 -0.38 -0.20 4.11
N GLY A 104 -0.35 0.44 2.95
CA GLY A 104 -1.06 1.67 2.61
C GLY A 104 -0.83 2.05 1.15
N LEU A 105 -1.56 3.04 0.66
CA LEU A 105 -1.50 3.52 -0.71
C LEU A 105 -1.25 5.02 -0.76
N TRP A 106 -0.27 5.44 -1.54
CA TRP A 106 -0.06 6.84 -1.88
C TRP A 106 -0.89 7.19 -3.13
N VAL A 107 -1.86 8.07 -2.97
CA VAL A 107 -2.82 8.41 -4.04
C VAL A 107 -2.71 9.88 -4.42
N ARG A 108 -2.42 10.14 -5.70
CA ARG A 108 -2.38 11.49 -6.26
C ARG A 108 -3.68 11.80 -7.01
N GLY A 109 -4.20 13.00 -6.80
CA GLY A 109 -5.42 13.47 -7.47
C GLY A 109 -6.67 13.34 -6.60
N ALA A 110 -7.81 13.83 -7.10
CA ALA A 110 -9.06 13.95 -6.35
C ALA A 110 -9.99 12.73 -6.48
N ALA A 111 -9.67 11.78 -7.37
CA ALA A 111 -10.54 10.63 -7.63
C ALA A 111 -10.66 9.71 -6.41
N ASN A 112 -11.87 9.24 -6.11
CA ASN A 112 -12.10 8.19 -5.13
C ASN A 112 -11.69 6.85 -5.72
N ILE A 113 -10.54 6.30 -5.26
CA ILE A 113 -9.95 5.10 -5.86
C ILE A 113 -10.77 3.83 -5.60
N ARG A 114 -11.55 3.77 -4.51
CA ARG A 114 -12.48 2.66 -4.26
C ARG A 114 -13.55 2.57 -5.35
N MET A 115 -14.14 3.72 -5.68
CA MET A 115 -15.18 3.77 -6.72
C MET A 115 -14.60 3.48 -8.10
N TRP A 116 -13.38 3.93 -8.36
CA TRP A 116 -12.70 3.64 -9.61
C TRP A 116 -12.32 2.16 -9.72
N ALA A 117 -11.80 1.56 -8.66
CA ALA A 117 -11.45 0.14 -8.64
C ALA A 117 -12.67 -0.76 -8.95
N LEU A 118 -13.86 -0.40 -8.45
CA LEU A 118 -15.11 -1.13 -8.73
C LEU A 118 -15.55 -1.07 -10.20
N ARG A 119 -15.06 -0.08 -10.96
CA ARG A 119 -15.41 0.15 -12.37
C ARG A 119 -14.24 -0.07 -13.31
N SER A 120 -13.13 -0.59 -12.80
CA SER A 120 -11.89 -0.77 -13.55
C SER A 120 -11.67 -2.21 -13.95
N VAL A 121 -11.00 -2.40 -15.08
CA VAL A 121 -10.48 -3.69 -15.54
C VAL A 121 -8.98 -3.57 -15.72
N ALA A 122 -8.23 -4.51 -15.17
CA ALA A 122 -6.79 -4.60 -15.37
C ALA A 122 -6.48 -5.32 -16.69
N VAL A 123 -5.79 -4.63 -17.59
CA VAL A 123 -5.24 -5.23 -18.80
C VAL A 123 -3.78 -5.55 -18.55
N VAL A 124 -3.42 -6.83 -18.53
CA VAL A 124 -2.08 -7.32 -18.22
C VAL A 124 -1.51 -8.14 -19.36
N GLY A 125 -0.19 -8.16 -19.50
CA GLY A 125 0.47 -8.92 -20.55
C GLY A 125 1.99 -8.92 -20.41
N ALA A 126 2.69 -9.65 -21.30
CA ALA A 126 4.14 -9.68 -21.34
C ALA A 126 4.72 -8.31 -21.74
N ARG A 127 5.83 -7.91 -21.11
CA ARG A 127 6.56 -6.67 -21.47
C ARG A 127 7.17 -6.75 -22.86
N ALA A 128 7.64 -7.94 -23.26
CA ALA A 128 8.06 -8.24 -24.63
C ALA A 128 6.87 -8.91 -25.35
N CYS A 129 6.17 -8.15 -26.17
CA CYS A 129 5.02 -8.64 -26.92
C CYS A 129 5.27 -8.54 -28.42
N THR A 130 4.54 -9.33 -29.22
CA THR A 130 4.48 -9.22 -30.68
C THR A 130 3.73 -7.94 -31.07
N GLU A 131 3.92 -7.48 -32.33
CA GLU A 131 3.13 -6.36 -32.89
C GLU A 131 1.62 -6.59 -32.78
N TYR A 132 1.16 -7.85 -32.98
CA TYR A 132 -0.22 -8.22 -32.79
C TYR A 132 -0.66 -8.02 -31.33
N GLY A 133 0.16 -8.45 -30.35
CA GLY A 133 -0.12 -8.27 -28.92
C GLY A 133 -0.22 -6.80 -28.53
N ALA A 134 0.68 -5.95 -29.06
CA ALA A 134 0.65 -4.51 -28.83
C ALA A 134 -0.62 -3.88 -29.43
N HIS A 135 -0.97 -4.26 -30.65
CA HIS A 135 -2.19 -3.77 -31.31
C HIS A 135 -3.45 -4.18 -30.53
N MET A 136 -3.55 -5.42 -30.08
CA MET A 136 -4.69 -5.90 -29.28
C MET A 136 -4.79 -5.18 -27.95
N ALA A 137 -3.67 -4.96 -27.25
CA ALA A 137 -3.66 -4.24 -25.99
C ALA A 137 -4.12 -2.77 -26.16
N ALA A 138 -3.66 -2.10 -27.22
CA ALA A 138 -4.10 -0.75 -27.54
C ALA A 138 -5.60 -0.68 -27.89
N SER A 139 -6.08 -1.60 -28.71
CA SER A 139 -7.49 -1.66 -29.12
C SER A 139 -8.41 -1.94 -27.92
N LEU A 140 -8.05 -2.89 -27.05
CA LEU A 140 -8.79 -3.19 -25.82
C LEU A 140 -8.80 -2.00 -24.86
N GLY A 141 -7.63 -1.38 -24.67
CA GLY A 141 -7.51 -0.21 -23.79
C GLY A 141 -8.34 0.97 -24.27
N ALA A 142 -8.32 1.27 -25.57
CA ALA A 142 -9.15 2.31 -26.16
C ALA A 142 -10.65 2.00 -26.02
N GLY A 143 -11.08 0.80 -26.40
CA GLY A 143 -12.47 0.40 -26.35
C GLY A 143 -13.04 0.33 -24.92
N LEU A 144 -12.23 0.03 -23.90
CA LEU A 144 -12.62 0.09 -22.49
C LEU A 144 -12.72 1.55 -22.00
N ALA A 145 -11.76 2.40 -22.37
CA ALA A 145 -11.75 3.82 -21.98
C ALA A 145 -12.95 4.59 -22.57
N GLU A 146 -13.39 4.26 -23.80
CA GLU A 146 -14.55 4.88 -24.44
C GLU A 146 -15.88 4.52 -23.74
N ARG A 147 -15.92 3.42 -23.02
CA ARG A 147 -17.13 2.96 -22.30
C ARG A 147 -17.19 3.41 -20.84
N GLY A 148 -16.18 4.06 -20.32
CA GLY A 148 -16.10 4.61 -18.96
C GLY A 148 -15.64 3.61 -17.93
#